data_fce7d47acaa7ad63c7e3289d950fe500
#
_entry.id   fce7d47acaa7ad63c7e3289d950fe500
#
_cell.length_a   1.000
_cell.length_b   1.000
_cell.length_c   1.000
_cell.angle_alpha   90.00
_cell.angle_beta   90.00
_cell.angle_gamma   90.00
#
_symmetry.space_group_name_H-M   'P 1'
#
loop_
_entity.id
_entity.type
_entity.pdbx_description
1 polymer ?
#
loop_
_entity_poly.entity_id
_entity_poly.type
_entity_poly.pdbx_seq_one_letter_code
_entity_poly.pdbx_strand_id
1 'polypeptide(L)'
;LLNYRPSTAQVQEMILSMNEDYMAMNEIMSNMGFKHRISFRKNYFLPTLEDGAIEPMYPEQPNHPKQKYRLTEMAKEWIKNNSDHSKG
;
A
#
# COMPACT_ATOMS: atom_id res chain seq x y z
N LEU A 1 20.47 -3.60 3.40
CA LEU A 1 19.88 -4.56 4.27
C LEU A 1 18.43 -4.81 3.96
N LEU A 2 17.69 -3.74 3.77
CA LEU A 2 16.28 -3.86 3.44
C LEU A 2 16.11 -3.66 1.95
N ASN A 3 16.26 -4.75 1.23
CA ASN A 3 16.12 -4.69 -0.21
C ASN A 3 14.72 -5.08 -0.61
N TYR A 4 13.75 -4.41 0.01
CA TYR A 4 12.36 -4.68 -0.32
C TYR A 4 12.08 -4.34 -1.76
N ARG A 5 11.32 -5.20 -2.41
CA ARG A 5 10.78 -4.96 -3.73
C ARG A 5 9.33 -5.40 -3.74
N PRO A 6 8.46 -4.61 -4.34
CA PRO A 6 7.07 -5.04 -4.47
C PRO A 6 6.98 -6.38 -5.18
N SER A 7 6.15 -7.27 -4.68
CA SER A 7 6.06 -8.62 -5.23
C SER A 7 5.40 -8.64 -6.62
N THR A 8 4.59 -7.64 -6.93
CA THR A 8 3.92 -7.56 -8.23
C THR A 8 3.87 -6.12 -8.69
N ALA A 9 3.58 -5.94 -9.98
CA ALA A 9 3.38 -4.60 -10.52
C ALA A 9 2.20 -3.90 -9.87
N GLN A 10 1.17 -4.67 -9.49
CA GLN A 10 -0.01 -4.12 -8.82
C GLN A 10 0.35 -3.57 -7.45
N VAL A 11 1.18 -4.29 -6.69
CA VAL A 11 1.64 -3.79 -5.39
C VAL A 11 2.43 -2.50 -5.58
N GLN A 12 3.31 -2.48 -6.56
CA GLN A 12 4.08 -1.28 -6.84
C GLN A 12 3.17 -0.10 -7.15
N GLU A 13 2.20 -0.33 -8.01
CA GLU A 13 1.25 0.72 -8.38
C GLU A 13 0.50 1.24 -7.16
N MET A 14 0.07 0.34 -6.29
CA MET A 14 -0.69 0.73 -5.12
C MET A 14 0.14 1.58 -4.16
N ILE A 15 1.35 1.12 -3.83
CA ILE A 15 2.15 1.87 -2.85
C ILE A 15 2.57 3.23 -3.39
N LEU A 16 2.77 3.34 -4.69
CA LEU A 16 3.10 4.63 -5.29
C LEU A 16 1.93 5.60 -5.30
N SER A 17 0.71 5.08 -5.19
CA SER A 17 -0.49 5.91 -5.15
C SER A 17 -0.84 6.41 -3.76
N MET A 18 -0.23 5.84 -2.72
CA MET A 18 -0.57 6.18 -1.35
C MET A 18 0.23 7.38 -0.86
N ASN A 19 -0.41 8.22 -0.05
CA ASN A 19 0.33 9.28 0.63
C ASN A 19 0.91 8.71 1.93
N GLU A 20 1.51 9.55 2.75
CA GLU A 20 2.19 9.08 3.94
C GLU A 20 1.29 8.96 5.16
N ASP A 21 0.03 9.33 5.03
CA ASP A 21 -0.92 9.26 6.13
C ASP A 21 -1.68 7.95 6.10
N TYR A 22 -2.38 7.67 7.19
CA TYR A 22 -3.29 6.55 7.22
C TYR A 22 -4.42 6.76 6.23
N MET A 23 -4.75 5.71 5.49
CA MET A 23 -5.82 5.75 4.49
C MET A 23 -6.71 4.52 4.65
N ALA A 24 -8.02 4.71 4.56
CA ALA A 24 -8.94 3.58 4.52
C ALA A 24 -8.80 2.84 3.20
N MET A 25 -9.13 1.56 3.21
CA MET A 25 -9.03 0.76 1.97
C MET A 25 -9.85 1.37 0.84
N ASN A 26 -11.07 1.83 1.14
CA ASN A 26 -11.91 2.44 0.11
C ASN A 26 -11.31 3.73 -0.43
N GLU A 27 -10.62 4.45 0.42
CA GLU A 27 -9.97 5.69 0.01
C GLU A 27 -8.82 5.38 -0.97
N ILE A 28 -8.04 4.37 -0.64
CA ILE A 28 -6.94 3.95 -1.54
C ILE A 28 -7.51 3.52 -2.88
N MET A 29 -8.55 2.69 -2.83
CA MET A 29 -9.18 2.19 -4.05
C MET A 29 -9.69 3.34 -4.92
N SER A 30 -10.35 4.30 -4.30
CA SER A 30 -10.92 5.43 -5.00
C SER A 30 -9.82 6.30 -5.63
N ASN A 31 -8.73 6.52 -4.89
CA ASN A 31 -7.63 7.31 -5.42
C ASN A 31 -6.99 6.65 -6.63
N MET A 32 -7.03 5.33 -6.70
CA MET A 32 -6.47 4.61 -7.83
C MET A 32 -7.47 4.51 -8.98
N GLY A 33 -8.69 4.99 -8.79
CA GLY A 33 -9.69 4.97 -9.85
C GLY A 33 -10.40 3.65 -10.01
N PHE A 34 -10.31 2.76 -9.04
CA PHE A 34 -10.98 1.46 -9.11
C PHE A 34 -12.36 1.52 -8.50
N LYS A 35 -13.29 0.76 -9.06
CA LYS A 35 -14.66 0.73 -8.59
C LYS A 35 -15.10 -0.66 -8.12
N HIS A 36 -14.33 -1.68 -8.43
CA HIS A 36 -14.70 -3.05 -8.07
C HIS A 36 -13.89 -3.48 -6.87
N ARG A 37 -14.54 -3.43 -5.71
CA ARG A 37 -13.87 -3.65 -4.44
C ARG A 37 -13.25 -5.04 -4.33
N ILE A 38 -13.96 -6.07 -4.78
CA ILE A 38 -13.47 -7.44 -4.65
C ILE A 38 -12.20 -7.64 -5.46
N SER A 39 -12.18 -7.17 -6.70
CA SER A 39 -11.00 -7.27 -7.55
C SER A 39 -9.84 -6.47 -6.99
N PHE A 40 -10.12 -5.25 -6.53
CA PHE A 40 -9.09 -4.41 -5.95
C PHE A 40 -8.48 -5.09 -4.73
N ARG A 41 -9.32 -5.61 -3.86
CA ARG A 41 -8.83 -6.25 -2.64
C ARG A 41 -7.94 -7.44 -2.97
N LYS A 42 -8.39 -8.28 -3.88
CA LYS A 42 -7.66 -9.50 -4.23
C LYS A 42 -6.35 -9.21 -4.95
N ASN A 43 -6.36 -8.28 -5.89
CA ASN A 43 -5.22 -8.10 -6.78
C ASN A 43 -4.25 -7.02 -6.33
N TYR A 44 -4.69 -6.10 -5.49
CA TYR A 44 -3.86 -4.97 -5.06
C TYR A 44 -3.66 -4.95 -3.56
N PHE A 45 -4.76 -4.94 -2.82
CA PHE A 45 -4.70 -4.68 -1.39
C PHE A 45 -4.07 -5.83 -0.60
N LEU A 46 -4.60 -7.04 -0.75
CA LEU A 46 -4.07 -8.18 -0.01
C LEU A 46 -2.61 -8.47 -0.33
N PRO A 47 -2.20 -8.46 -1.60
CA PRO A 47 -0.78 -8.66 -1.88
C PRO A 47 0.10 -7.59 -1.25
N THR A 48 -0.36 -6.35 -1.19
CA THR A 48 0.41 -5.28 -0.56
C THR A 48 0.54 -5.50 0.93
N LEU A 49 -0.56 -5.95 1.55
CA LEU A 49 -0.53 -6.26 2.97
C LEU A 49 0.38 -7.45 3.25
N GLU A 50 0.34 -8.48 2.41
CA GLU A 50 1.18 -9.65 2.57
C GLU A 50 2.65 -9.34 2.38
N ASP A 51 2.97 -8.39 1.52
CA ASP A 51 4.34 -7.94 1.33
C ASP A 51 4.88 -7.23 2.57
N GLY A 52 4.02 -6.82 3.48
CA GLY A 52 4.45 -5.99 4.59
C GLY A 52 4.70 -4.56 4.18
N ALA A 53 4.12 -4.13 3.07
CA ALA A 53 4.31 -2.76 2.57
C ALA A 53 3.36 -1.77 3.22
N ILE A 54 2.28 -2.26 3.79
CA ILE A 54 1.35 -1.41 4.56
C ILE A 54 1.08 -2.07 5.90
N GLU A 55 0.67 -1.25 6.86
CA GLU A 55 0.36 -1.74 8.20
C GLU A 55 -0.93 -1.12 8.69
N PRO A 56 -1.75 -1.88 9.44
CA PRO A 56 -3.04 -1.38 9.91
C PRO A 56 -2.90 -0.48 11.12
N MET A 57 -3.84 0.46 11.25
CA MET A 57 -3.92 1.29 12.44
C MET A 57 -4.35 0.46 13.67
N TYR A 58 -5.23 -0.51 13.44
CA TYR A 58 -5.75 -1.37 14.50
C TYR A 58 -5.36 -2.81 14.22
N PRO A 59 -4.10 -3.19 14.50
CA PRO A 59 -3.64 -4.55 14.14
C PRO A 59 -4.36 -5.65 14.88
N GLU A 60 -4.89 -5.37 16.06
CA GLU A 60 -5.58 -6.40 16.86
C GLU A 60 -7.04 -6.53 16.48
N GLN A 61 -7.54 -5.64 15.63
CA GLN A 61 -8.92 -5.68 15.18
C GLN A 61 -8.95 -5.45 13.67
N PRO A 62 -8.59 -6.46 12.88
CA PRO A 62 -8.50 -6.28 11.43
C PRO A 62 -9.78 -5.74 10.80
N ASN A 63 -10.92 -6.10 11.37
CA ASN A 63 -12.21 -5.67 10.82
C ASN A 63 -12.80 -4.46 11.54
N HIS A 64 -11.93 -3.69 12.21
CA HIS A 64 -12.38 -2.49 12.89
C HIS A 64 -13.09 -1.57 11.89
N PRO A 65 -14.26 -1.01 12.24
CA PRO A 65 -15.01 -0.18 11.27
C PRO A 65 -14.27 1.06 10.82
N LYS A 66 -13.30 1.51 11.60
CA LYS A 66 -12.49 2.68 11.23
C LYS A 66 -11.07 2.31 10.86
N GLN A 67 -10.86 1.08 10.43
CA GLN A 67 -9.53 0.62 10.07
C GLN A 67 -8.94 1.45 8.96
N LYS A 68 -7.66 1.76 9.10
CA LYS A 68 -6.90 2.48 8.09
C LYS A 68 -5.53 1.84 7.97
N TYR A 69 -4.84 2.17 6.90
CA TYR A 69 -3.53 1.56 6.59
C TYR A 69 -2.56 2.64 6.16
N ARG A 70 -1.30 2.43 6.46
CA ARG A 70 -0.26 3.35 6.04
C ARG A 70 0.94 2.56 5.52
N LEU A 71 1.77 3.24 4.75
CA LEU A 71 3.00 2.63 4.25
C LEU A 71 3.95 2.34 5.41
N THR A 72 4.58 1.17 5.36
CA THR A 72 5.63 0.83 6.32
C THR A 72 6.92 1.54 5.93
N GLU A 73 7.88 1.57 6.87
CA GLU A 73 9.17 2.18 6.58
C GLU A 73 9.85 1.53 5.40
N MET A 74 9.72 0.23 5.30
CA MET A 74 10.29 -0.53 4.19
C MET A 74 9.76 -0.05 2.85
N ALA A 75 8.45 0.15 2.77
CA ALA A 75 7.82 0.62 1.54
C ALA A 75 8.21 2.06 1.23
N LYS A 76 8.25 2.90 2.26
CA LYS A 76 8.66 4.29 2.06
C LYS A 76 10.09 4.38 1.54
N GLU A 77 10.95 3.54 2.07
CA GLU A 77 12.34 3.52 1.64
C GLU A 77 12.45 3.13 0.18
N TRP A 78 11.71 2.10 -0.21
CA TRP A 78 11.71 1.68 -1.61
C TRP A 78 11.22 2.81 -2.53
N ILE A 79 10.14 3.50 -2.12
CA ILE A 79 9.60 4.60 -2.91
C ILE A 79 10.64 5.71 -3.05
N LYS A 80 11.28 6.05 -1.94
CA LYS A 80 12.29 7.10 -1.94
C LYS A 80 13.44 6.77 -2.88
N ASN A 81 13.93 5.54 -2.81
CA ASN A 81 15.04 5.14 -3.64
C ASN A 81 14.69 5.17 -5.11
N ASN A 82 13.47 4.78 -5.44
CA ASN A 82 13.04 4.78 -6.83
C ASN A 82 12.72 6.18 -7.34
N SER A 83 12.20 7.04 -6.49
CA SER A 83 11.94 8.42 -6.87
C SER A 83 13.25 9.16 -7.15
N ASP A 84 14.24 8.97 -6.29
CA ASP A 84 15.55 9.57 -6.50
C ASP A 84 16.14 9.10 -7.81
N HIS A 85 15.95 7.83 -8.10
CA HIS A 85 16.47 7.24 -9.33
C HIS A 85 15.83 7.87 -10.56
N SER A 86 14.54 8.16 -10.48
CA SER A 86 13.82 8.70 -11.63
C SER A 86 14.25 10.13 -11.93
N LYS A 87 14.90 10.79 -11.02
CA LYS A 87 15.40 12.14 -11.25
C LYS A 87 16.73 12.18 -11.98
N GLY A 88 17.43 11.09 -11.86
CA GLY A 88 18.75 10.98 -12.50
C GLY A 88 18.68 11.11 -13.96
#